data_163c962a231f1bf4afc05be6b51a6b2b
#
_entry.id   163c962a231f1bf4afc05be6b51a6b2b
#
_cell.length_a   1.000
_cell.length_b   1.000
_cell.length_c   1.000
_cell.angle_alpha   90.00
_cell.angle_beta   90.00
_cell.angle_gamma   90.00
#
_symmetry.space_group_name_H-M   'P 1'
#
loop_
_entity.id
_entity.type
_entity.pdbx_description
1 polymer ?
#
loop_
_entity_poly.entity_id
_entity_poly.type
_entity_poly.pdbx_seq_one_letter_code
_entity_poly.pdbx_strand_id
1 'polypeptide(L)'
;KPICISEMNSNAVPDDASIQGWGGYGQVTLDQQARYAVLAYQRAMEDWPWVGVANFWFFKRATDAERDQAWYYFRMVEPDFTPMPVYQAMVDYTTGLTPALYPGTHQEDHWALYYASTESEEPGTDWAQGSGVDAEGASRTWRQTTAPGATLSFTYEGAGLSLTPGPVSGVIEVRIDDGSPRQVTLDGEPVWLVRRGSAFPVAWRSEQHQVALRVVQGALSVDQLKVQPPWDPMDGLILGALGLVLVAGWFVLRRRGRRTARLSG
;
A
#
# COMPACT_ATOMS: atom_id res chain seq x y z
N LYS A 1 8.90 -9.52 -5.74
CA LYS A 1 8.55 -8.43 -6.71
C LYS A 1 7.05 -8.36 -6.81
N PRO A 2 6.43 -7.17 -6.78
CA PRO A 2 4.99 -7.03 -6.94
C PRO A 2 4.57 -7.41 -8.37
N ILE A 3 3.31 -7.83 -8.49
CA ILE A 3 2.66 -8.08 -9.77
C ILE A 3 2.03 -6.77 -10.25
N CYS A 4 2.16 -6.48 -11.53
CA CYS A 4 1.43 -5.40 -12.20
C CYS A 4 0.30 -5.99 -13.03
N ILE A 5 -0.94 -5.59 -12.74
CA ILE A 5 -2.10 -5.84 -13.60
C ILE A 5 -2.14 -4.71 -14.62
N SER A 6 -1.73 -5.02 -15.85
CA SER A 6 -1.59 -4.02 -16.92
C SER A 6 -2.94 -3.47 -17.39
N GLU A 7 -3.98 -4.31 -17.36
CA GLU A 7 -5.33 -3.97 -17.83
C GLU A 7 -6.37 -4.71 -16.99
N MET A 8 -7.34 -3.98 -16.47
CA MET A 8 -8.44 -4.53 -15.67
C MET A 8 -9.71 -3.76 -15.94
N ASN A 9 -10.76 -4.44 -16.39
CA ASN A 9 -12.11 -3.88 -16.53
C ASN A 9 -13.13 -4.97 -16.89
N SER A 10 -14.42 -4.58 -16.90
CA SER A 10 -15.55 -5.36 -17.42
C SER A 10 -16.19 -4.61 -18.60
N ASN A 11 -16.61 -5.34 -19.63
CA ASN A 11 -17.13 -4.73 -20.86
C ASN A 11 -18.63 -4.42 -20.74
N ALA A 12 -19.00 -3.15 -20.74
CA ALA A 12 -20.39 -2.70 -20.73
C ALA A 12 -20.95 -2.50 -22.15
N VAL A 13 -20.63 -3.43 -23.05
CA VAL A 13 -21.15 -3.41 -24.43
C VAL A 13 -22.68 -3.57 -24.42
N PRO A 14 -23.44 -2.75 -25.21
CA PRO A 14 -24.86 -2.91 -25.37
C PRO A 14 -25.23 -4.30 -25.92
N ASP A 15 -26.46 -4.73 -25.65
CA ASP A 15 -26.98 -5.99 -26.22
C ASP A 15 -27.35 -5.79 -27.73
N ASP A 16 -26.30 -5.69 -28.53
CA ASP A 16 -26.40 -5.46 -29.97
C ASP A 16 -25.35 -6.31 -30.71
N ALA A 17 -25.79 -7.39 -31.29
CA ALA A 17 -24.96 -8.32 -32.03
C ALA A 17 -24.34 -7.74 -33.31
N SER A 18 -24.74 -6.54 -33.76
CA SER A 18 -24.11 -5.84 -34.89
C SER A 18 -22.76 -5.20 -34.50
N ILE A 19 -22.48 -5.05 -33.21
CA ILE A 19 -21.19 -4.54 -32.71
C ILE A 19 -20.12 -5.61 -32.99
N GLN A 20 -19.04 -5.22 -33.65
CA GLN A 20 -17.92 -6.11 -33.97
C GLN A 20 -17.23 -6.58 -32.68
N GLY A 21 -17.06 -7.90 -32.54
CA GLY A 21 -16.50 -8.51 -31.33
C GLY A 21 -17.48 -8.60 -30.16
N TRP A 22 -18.76 -8.35 -30.38
CA TRP A 22 -19.81 -8.55 -29.39
C TRP A 22 -19.71 -9.96 -28.75
N GLY A 23 -19.78 -10.02 -27.40
CA GLY A 23 -19.62 -11.26 -26.66
C GLY A 23 -18.17 -11.73 -26.48
N GLY A 24 -17.21 -11.23 -27.24
CA GLY A 24 -15.80 -11.67 -27.17
C GLY A 24 -15.09 -11.34 -25.87
N TYR A 25 -15.53 -10.27 -25.18
CA TYR A 25 -14.97 -9.81 -23.90
C TYR A 25 -15.94 -10.01 -22.73
N GLY A 26 -16.99 -10.82 -22.91
CA GLY A 26 -18.12 -10.85 -21.99
C GLY A 26 -19.01 -9.61 -22.11
N GLN A 27 -20.08 -9.59 -21.33
CA GLN A 27 -21.06 -8.50 -21.34
C GLN A 27 -21.55 -8.25 -19.92
N VAL A 28 -21.54 -6.99 -19.50
CA VAL A 28 -22.14 -6.54 -18.25
C VAL A 28 -22.95 -5.26 -18.49
N THR A 29 -23.84 -4.92 -17.57
CA THR A 29 -24.49 -3.61 -17.59
C THR A 29 -23.53 -2.52 -17.12
N LEU A 30 -23.86 -1.24 -17.41
CA LEU A 30 -23.08 -0.10 -16.89
C LEU A 30 -22.97 -0.10 -15.36
N ASP A 31 -24.06 -0.47 -14.66
CA ASP A 31 -24.06 -0.59 -13.19
C ASP A 31 -23.19 -1.75 -12.71
N GLN A 32 -23.19 -2.86 -13.42
CA GLN A 32 -22.29 -3.98 -13.11
C GLN A 32 -20.84 -3.62 -13.36
N GLN A 33 -20.51 -2.92 -14.45
CA GLN A 33 -19.16 -2.43 -14.72
C GLN A 33 -18.69 -1.53 -13.57
N ALA A 34 -19.51 -0.57 -13.15
CA ALA A 34 -19.22 0.33 -12.04
C ALA A 34 -18.94 -0.43 -10.74
N ARG A 35 -19.83 -1.35 -10.36
CA ARG A 35 -19.69 -2.17 -9.16
C ARG A 35 -18.44 -3.06 -9.22
N TYR A 36 -18.21 -3.72 -10.35
CA TYR A 36 -17.09 -4.67 -10.48
C TYR A 36 -15.74 -3.96 -10.48
N ALA A 37 -15.65 -2.74 -11.02
CA ALA A 37 -14.44 -1.94 -10.94
C ALA A 37 -14.07 -1.68 -9.47
N VAL A 38 -14.98 -1.17 -8.66
CA VAL A 38 -14.75 -0.92 -7.22
C VAL A 38 -14.36 -2.21 -6.49
N LEU A 39 -15.13 -3.30 -6.68
CA LEU A 39 -14.85 -4.58 -6.03
C LEU A 39 -13.48 -5.17 -6.41
N ALA A 40 -13.03 -4.96 -7.66
CA ALA A 40 -11.73 -5.43 -8.10
C ALA A 40 -10.58 -4.70 -7.41
N TYR A 41 -10.68 -3.37 -7.24
CA TYR A 41 -9.69 -2.60 -6.48
C TYR A 41 -9.72 -2.94 -4.98
N GLN A 42 -10.90 -3.07 -4.37
CA GLN A 42 -11.02 -3.52 -2.97
C GLN A 42 -10.34 -4.87 -2.77
N ARG A 43 -10.61 -5.84 -3.65
CA ARG A 43 -9.99 -7.17 -3.57
C ARG A 43 -8.47 -7.12 -3.78
N ALA A 44 -7.99 -6.27 -4.70
CA ALA A 44 -6.55 -6.10 -4.90
C ALA A 44 -5.87 -5.55 -3.64
N MET A 45 -6.51 -4.63 -2.92
CA MET A 45 -6.00 -4.07 -1.68
C MET A 45 -6.10 -5.03 -0.49
N GLU A 46 -7.22 -5.72 -0.34
CA GLU A 46 -7.53 -6.52 0.86
C GLU A 46 -6.98 -7.95 0.76
N ASP A 47 -7.13 -8.59 -0.41
CA ASP A 47 -6.84 -10.01 -0.59
C ASP A 47 -5.50 -10.28 -1.30
N TRP A 48 -4.97 -9.31 -2.09
CA TRP A 48 -3.83 -9.52 -2.97
C TRP A 48 -2.65 -8.58 -2.69
N PRO A 49 -1.99 -8.69 -1.53
CA PRO A 49 -0.89 -7.78 -1.13
C PRO A 49 0.34 -7.84 -2.06
N TRP A 50 0.39 -8.81 -2.97
CA TRP A 50 1.41 -8.92 -4.01
C TRP A 50 1.11 -8.10 -5.27
N VAL A 51 -0.07 -7.50 -5.40
CA VAL A 51 -0.41 -6.58 -6.48
C VAL A 51 0.10 -5.20 -6.11
N GLY A 52 1.09 -4.70 -6.86
CA GLY A 52 1.65 -3.36 -6.64
C GLY A 52 0.97 -2.28 -7.48
N VAL A 53 0.45 -2.66 -8.65
CA VAL A 53 -0.23 -1.75 -9.58
C VAL A 53 -1.38 -2.49 -10.25
N ALA A 54 -2.53 -1.84 -10.36
CA ALA A 54 -3.65 -2.29 -11.16
C ALA A 54 -4.18 -1.11 -11.98
N ASN A 55 -4.10 -1.24 -13.31
CA ASN A 55 -4.53 -0.20 -14.23
C ASN A 55 -5.93 -0.50 -14.75
N PHE A 56 -6.82 0.49 -14.63
CA PHE A 56 -8.12 0.43 -15.28
C PHE A 56 -7.96 0.65 -16.79
N TRP A 57 -8.48 -0.20 -17.60
CA TRP A 57 -8.45 -0.08 -19.06
C TRP A 57 -9.85 0.21 -19.57
N PHE A 58 -10.12 1.41 -20.02
CA PHE A 58 -9.31 2.62 -20.21
C PHE A 58 -10.12 3.87 -19.82
N PHE A 59 -9.48 5.05 -19.74
CA PHE A 59 -10.15 6.28 -19.36
C PHE A 59 -11.16 6.74 -20.41
N LYS A 60 -10.71 7.04 -21.66
CA LYS A 60 -11.61 7.46 -22.75
C LYS A 60 -11.00 7.22 -24.13
N ARG A 61 -11.86 7.25 -25.14
CA ARG A 61 -11.43 7.31 -26.56
C ARG A 61 -11.40 8.76 -27.05
N ALA A 62 -10.67 8.99 -28.13
CA ALA A 62 -10.57 10.33 -28.71
C ALA A 62 -11.88 10.78 -29.35
N THR A 63 -12.59 9.86 -30.01
CA THR A 63 -13.82 10.11 -30.76
C THR A 63 -14.77 8.92 -30.65
N ASP A 64 -15.99 9.06 -31.22
CA ASP A 64 -16.98 8.01 -31.32
C ASP A 64 -16.81 7.08 -32.52
N ALA A 65 -15.73 7.23 -33.28
CA ALA A 65 -15.54 6.48 -34.55
C ALA A 65 -15.47 4.95 -34.35
N GLU A 66 -15.25 4.49 -33.12
CA GLU A 66 -15.10 3.06 -32.76
C GLU A 66 -16.31 2.50 -32.02
N ARG A 67 -17.46 3.19 -32.04
CA ARG A 67 -18.69 2.72 -31.37
C ARG A 67 -19.24 1.41 -31.91
N ASP A 68 -18.85 1.02 -33.11
CA ASP A 68 -19.17 -0.28 -33.72
C ASP A 68 -18.26 -1.43 -33.24
N GLN A 69 -17.31 -1.15 -32.30
CA GLN A 69 -16.37 -2.11 -31.75
C GLN A 69 -16.68 -2.41 -30.28
N ALA A 70 -16.72 -3.69 -29.89
CA ALA A 70 -17.02 -4.09 -28.51
C ALA A 70 -16.02 -3.52 -27.49
N TRP A 71 -14.75 -3.40 -27.83
CA TRP A 71 -13.73 -2.85 -26.94
C TRP A 71 -13.89 -1.35 -26.65
N TYR A 72 -14.66 -0.59 -27.44
CA TYR A 72 -15.00 0.81 -27.15
C TYR A 72 -15.71 0.97 -25.80
N TYR A 73 -16.44 -0.03 -25.35
CA TYR A 73 -17.32 0.01 -24.18
C TYR A 73 -16.61 -0.26 -22.85
N PHE A 74 -15.29 -0.33 -22.85
CA PHE A 74 -14.50 -0.36 -21.61
C PHE A 74 -14.22 1.03 -21.00
N ARG A 75 -14.60 2.10 -21.66
CA ARG A 75 -14.31 3.49 -21.25
C ARG A 75 -14.94 3.92 -19.93
N MET A 76 -14.27 4.80 -19.19
CA MET A 76 -14.81 5.46 -18.00
C MET A 76 -15.66 6.68 -18.31
N VAL A 77 -15.31 7.41 -19.38
CA VAL A 77 -16.02 8.62 -19.81
C VAL A 77 -16.21 8.59 -21.33
N GLU A 78 -17.22 9.28 -21.80
CA GLU A 78 -17.45 9.48 -23.24
C GLU A 78 -16.36 10.38 -23.85
N PRO A 79 -16.19 10.42 -25.17
CA PRO A 79 -15.20 11.29 -25.82
C PRO A 79 -15.32 12.78 -25.47
N ASP A 80 -16.51 13.25 -25.17
CA ASP A 80 -16.79 14.63 -24.72
C ASP A 80 -16.59 14.85 -23.22
N PHE A 81 -16.02 13.86 -22.50
CA PHE A 81 -15.83 13.80 -21.06
C PHE A 81 -17.11 13.64 -20.24
N THR A 82 -18.24 13.32 -20.83
CA THR A 82 -19.43 12.94 -20.05
C THR A 82 -19.10 11.70 -19.20
N PRO A 83 -19.19 11.78 -17.85
CA PRO A 83 -18.84 10.68 -16.98
C PRO A 83 -19.84 9.52 -17.10
N MET A 84 -19.32 8.31 -17.12
CA MET A 84 -20.12 7.09 -17.06
C MET A 84 -20.27 6.60 -15.61
N PRO A 85 -21.22 5.69 -15.30
CA PRO A 85 -21.40 5.18 -13.94
C PRO A 85 -20.13 4.64 -13.30
N VAL A 86 -19.25 3.99 -14.06
CA VAL A 86 -17.96 3.48 -13.56
C VAL A 86 -17.02 4.60 -13.12
N TYR A 87 -17.00 5.74 -13.81
CA TYR A 87 -16.19 6.88 -13.41
C TYR A 87 -16.68 7.43 -12.05
N GLN A 88 -17.99 7.65 -11.93
CA GLN A 88 -18.56 8.17 -10.69
C GLN A 88 -18.34 7.21 -9.51
N ALA A 89 -18.54 5.91 -9.72
CA ALA A 89 -18.30 4.89 -8.69
C ALA A 89 -16.83 4.88 -8.23
N MET A 90 -15.89 5.07 -9.14
CA MET A 90 -14.47 5.15 -8.80
C MET A 90 -14.12 6.46 -8.07
N VAL A 91 -14.72 7.59 -8.45
CA VAL A 91 -14.58 8.85 -7.72
C VAL A 91 -15.11 8.72 -6.29
N ASP A 92 -16.32 8.18 -6.12
CA ASP A 92 -16.94 7.99 -4.80
C ASP A 92 -16.08 7.04 -3.93
N TYR A 93 -15.59 5.96 -4.51
CA TYR A 93 -14.70 5.01 -3.82
C TYR A 93 -13.40 5.65 -3.38
N THR A 94 -12.69 6.31 -4.30
CA THR A 94 -11.36 6.90 -4.00
C THR A 94 -11.45 8.09 -3.05
N THR A 95 -12.52 8.89 -3.13
CA THR A 95 -12.74 10.03 -2.22
C THR A 95 -13.06 9.57 -0.79
N GLY A 96 -13.65 8.38 -0.64
CA GLY A 96 -13.94 7.78 0.66
C GLY A 96 -12.74 7.09 1.31
N LEU A 97 -11.64 6.91 0.59
CA LEU A 97 -10.43 6.28 1.14
C LEU A 97 -9.59 7.28 1.93
N THR A 98 -9.11 6.86 3.10
CA THR A 98 -8.03 7.57 3.77
C THR A 98 -6.71 7.19 3.09
N PRO A 99 -5.95 8.17 2.55
CA PRO A 99 -4.64 7.90 1.99
C PRO A 99 -3.74 7.21 3.02
N ALA A 100 -3.23 6.00 2.70
CA ALA A 100 -2.37 5.27 3.61
C ALA A 100 -1.21 4.58 2.87
N LEU A 101 -0.09 4.39 3.56
CA LEU A 101 1.01 3.55 3.13
C LEU A 101 0.75 2.12 3.59
N TYR A 102 0.66 1.19 2.67
CA TYR A 102 0.51 -0.25 2.95
C TYR A 102 1.88 -0.94 3.09
N PRO A 103 1.94 -2.20 3.53
CA PRO A 103 3.20 -2.93 3.63
C PRO A 103 3.99 -2.91 2.31
N GLY A 104 5.22 -2.42 2.38
CA GLY A 104 6.09 -2.22 1.21
C GLY A 104 7.07 -1.08 1.41
N THR A 105 7.76 -0.72 0.32
CA THR A 105 8.67 0.43 0.25
C THR A 105 8.04 1.52 -0.62
N HIS A 106 7.95 2.72 -0.09
CA HIS A 106 7.31 3.88 -0.69
C HIS A 106 8.33 4.99 -0.85
N GLN A 107 8.35 5.63 -2.03
CA GLN A 107 9.24 6.73 -2.34
C GLN A 107 8.70 8.04 -1.76
N GLU A 108 9.55 9.06 -1.73
CA GLU A 108 9.27 10.39 -1.21
C GLU A 108 8.12 11.13 -1.92
N ASP A 109 7.79 10.72 -3.14
CA ASP A 109 6.73 11.32 -3.96
C ASP A 109 5.38 10.57 -3.87
N HIS A 110 5.29 9.58 -2.96
CA HIS A 110 4.05 8.82 -2.80
C HIS A 110 2.88 9.72 -2.41
N TRP A 111 1.76 9.60 -3.11
CA TRP A 111 0.58 10.46 -3.01
C TRP A 111 -0.06 10.54 -1.62
N ALA A 112 0.19 9.55 -0.73
CA ALA A 112 -0.29 9.55 0.66
C ALA A 112 0.58 10.38 1.61
N LEU A 113 1.69 10.96 1.13
CA LEU A 113 2.59 11.79 1.94
C LEU A 113 2.19 13.27 1.82
N TYR A 114 1.87 13.87 2.95
CA TYR A 114 1.50 15.28 3.02
C TYR A 114 2.63 16.12 3.62
N TYR A 115 3.27 16.93 2.77
CA TYR A 115 4.34 17.85 3.12
C TYR A 115 3.76 19.23 3.42
N ALA A 116 3.87 19.70 4.66
CA ALA A 116 3.39 21.01 5.05
C ALA A 116 4.55 21.96 5.37
N SER A 117 4.37 23.22 4.95
CA SER A 117 5.28 24.32 5.21
C SER A 117 4.86 25.11 6.45
N THR A 118 5.80 25.85 7.04
CA THR A 118 5.54 26.68 8.23
C THR A 118 5.06 28.10 7.90
N GLU A 119 5.44 28.63 6.72
CA GLU A 119 5.24 30.03 6.36
C GLU A 119 4.23 30.22 5.20
N SER A 120 3.71 29.13 4.62
CA SER A 120 2.81 29.19 3.47
C SER A 120 1.61 28.28 3.68
N GLU A 121 0.44 28.75 3.26
CA GLU A 121 -0.76 27.89 3.16
C GLU A 121 -0.64 26.89 2.00
N GLU A 122 0.33 27.11 1.08
CA GLU A 122 0.60 26.17 0.00
C GLU A 122 1.44 25.00 0.48
N PRO A 123 0.97 23.74 0.32
CA PRO A 123 1.71 22.56 0.72
C PRO A 123 3.08 22.46 0.05
N GLY A 124 4.10 22.18 0.83
CA GLY A 124 5.41 21.78 0.32
C GLY A 124 6.34 22.88 -0.17
N THR A 125 6.04 24.18 0.01
CA THR A 125 6.91 25.28 -0.47
C THR A 125 8.29 25.30 0.19
N ASP A 126 8.42 24.83 1.44
CA ASP A 126 9.69 24.72 2.17
C ASP A 126 10.46 23.43 1.84
N TRP A 127 9.94 22.59 0.98
CA TRP A 127 10.50 21.29 0.66
C TRP A 127 11.16 21.28 -0.71
N ALA A 128 12.46 21.02 -0.73
CA ALA A 128 13.25 20.88 -1.95
C ALA A 128 13.39 19.41 -2.33
N GLN A 129 13.39 19.14 -3.63
CA GLN A 129 13.76 17.84 -4.17
C GLN A 129 15.27 17.75 -4.36
N GLY A 130 15.87 16.66 -3.90
CA GLY A 130 17.26 16.30 -4.14
C GLY A 130 17.36 15.03 -4.98
N SER A 131 18.51 14.82 -5.60
CA SER A 131 18.81 13.60 -6.35
C SER A 131 20.29 13.25 -6.24
N GLY A 132 20.61 11.96 -6.38
CA GLY A 132 21.97 11.46 -6.33
C GLY A 132 22.03 10.00 -6.75
N VAL A 133 23.16 9.36 -6.44
CA VAL A 133 23.36 7.92 -6.63
C VAL A 133 23.73 7.28 -5.30
N ASP A 134 23.28 6.05 -5.07
CA ASP A 134 23.72 5.28 -3.92
C ASP A 134 25.12 4.66 -4.11
N ALA A 135 25.59 3.88 -3.14
CA ALA A 135 26.90 3.23 -3.19
C ALA A 135 27.02 2.19 -4.32
N GLU A 136 25.90 1.65 -4.77
CA GLU A 136 25.78 0.69 -5.87
C GLU A 136 25.62 1.37 -7.23
N GLY A 137 25.52 2.74 -7.27
CA GLY A 137 25.37 3.52 -8.49
C GLY A 137 23.92 3.65 -8.99
N ALA A 138 22.92 3.24 -8.18
CA ALA A 138 21.51 3.42 -8.53
C ALA A 138 21.06 4.85 -8.24
N SER A 139 20.23 5.41 -9.12
CA SER A 139 19.65 6.75 -8.94
C SER A 139 18.70 6.75 -7.74
N ARG A 140 18.83 7.78 -6.91
CA ARG A 140 17.95 8.04 -5.74
C ARG A 140 17.44 9.46 -5.82
N THR A 141 16.22 9.66 -5.33
CA THR A 141 15.60 10.98 -5.12
C THR A 141 15.15 11.08 -3.67
N TRP A 142 15.08 12.31 -3.16
CA TRP A 142 14.54 12.56 -1.82
C TRP A 142 13.91 13.94 -1.75
N ARG A 143 12.99 14.12 -0.82
CA ARG A 143 12.52 15.45 -0.42
C ARG A 143 13.16 15.86 0.90
N GLN A 144 13.53 17.13 1.02
CA GLN A 144 14.20 17.65 2.20
C GLN A 144 13.77 19.07 2.53
N THR A 145 13.84 19.40 3.81
CA THR A 145 13.63 20.75 4.31
C THR A 145 14.56 21.03 5.48
N THR A 146 14.96 22.28 5.65
CA THR A 146 15.66 22.79 6.83
C THR A 146 14.80 23.76 7.64
N ALA A 147 13.57 24.02 7.19
CA ALA A 147 12.66 24.94 7.85
C ALA A 147 12.20 24.37 9.21
N PRO A 148 12.55 25.01 10.34
CA PRO A 148 12.12 24.55 11.65
C PRO A 148 10.60 24.56 11.76
N GLY A 149 10.00 23.45 12.19
CA GLY A 149 8.56 23.31 12.32
C GLY A 149 7.86 22.79 11.06
N ALA A 150 8.52 22.73 9.89
CA ALA A 150 7.96 22.04 8.73
C ALA A 150 7.64 20.58 9.04
N THR A 151 6.56 20.05 8.49
CA THR A 151 6.04 18.73 8.84
C THR A 151 5.83 17.84 7.62
N LEU A 152 6.03 16.55 7.84
CA LEU A 152 5.53 15.49 6.97
C LEU A 152 4.53 14.65 7.77
N SER A 153 3.32 14.51 7.24
CA SER A 153 2.29 13.68 7.85
C SER A 153 1.75 12.65 6.87
N PHE A 154 1.39 11.49 7.37
CA PHE A 154 0.81 10.39 6.60
C PHE A 154 0.15 9.37 7.53
N THR A 155 -0.70 8.52 6.95
CA THR A 155 -1.21 7.32 7.60
C THR A 155 -0.47 6.11 7.05
N TYR A 156 -0.19 5.11 7.87
CA TYR A 156 0.28 3.81 7.40
C TYR A 156 -0.51 2.67 8.04
N GLU A 157 -0.56 1.54 7.35
CA GLU A 157 -1.18 0.31 7.81
C GLU A 157 -0.15 -0.80 7.88
N GLY A 158 0.24 -1.21 9.09
CA GLY A 158 1.30 -2.21 9.26
C GLY A 158 1.84 -2.27 10.68
N ALA A 159 2.77 -3.19 10.92
CA ALA A 159 3.32 -3.47 12.25
C ALA A 159 4.60 -2.70 12.57
N GLY A 160 5.25 -2.12 11.59
CA GLY A 160 6.49 -1.37 11.77
C GLY A 160 6.70 -0.36 10.66
N LEU A 161 7.48 0.67 10.97
CA LEU A 161 7.79 1.75 10.04
C LEU A 161 9.25 2.16 10.18
N SER A 162 9.97 2.21 9.06
CA SER A 162 11.30 2.81 8.99
C SER A 162 11.36 3.90 7.94
N LEU A 163 12.22 4.88 8.20
CA LEU A 163 12.56 5.97 7.30
C LEU A 163 14.01 5.78 6.84
N THR A 164 14.23 5.83 5.54
CA THR A 164 15.56 6.03 4.94
C THR A 164 15.65 7.51 4.58
N PRO A 165 16.52 8.29 5.22
CA PRO A 165 16.71 9.68 4.88
C PRO A 165 17.57 9.84 3.63
N GLY A 166 17.51 11.00 2.98
CA GLY A 166 18.54 11.44 2.04
C GLY A 166 19.86 11.81 2.79
N PRO A 167 20.87 12.29 2.08
CA PRO A 167 22.22 12.52 2.62
C PRO A 167 22.33 13.82 3.46
N VAL A 168 21.42 14.01 4.39
CA VAL A 168 21.38 15.15 5.31
C VAL A 168 21.20 14.68 6.73
N SER A 169 21.61 15.50 7.70
CA SER A 169 21.48 15.19 9.12
C SER A 169 20.61 16.21 9.84
N GLY A 170 19.93 15.75 10.87
CA GLY A 170 19.08 16.60 11.69
C GLY A 170 18.43 15.86 12.85
N VAL A 171 17.68 16.60 13.64
CA VAL A 171 16.83 16.08 14.72
C VAL A 171 15.39 16.38 14.36
N ILE A 172 14.58 15.34 14.36
CA ILE A 172 13.15 15.42 14.11
C ILE A 172 12.35 14.99 15.33
N GLU A 173 11.18 15.57 15.48
CA GLU A 173 10.15 15.08 16.39
C GLU A 173 9.25 14.11 15.64
N VAL A 174 9.02 12.94 16.21
CA VAL A 174 8.16 11.90 15.69
C VAL A 174 6.98 11.71 16.62
N ARG A 175 5.76 11.87 16.11
CA ARG A 175 4.52 11.54 16.81
C ARG A 175 3.81 10.43 16.06
N ILE A 176 3.35 9.41 16.77
CA ILE A 176 2.54 8.32 16.26
C ILE A 176 1.22 8.35 17.02
N ASP A 177 0.13 8.45 16.28
CA ASP A 177 -1.23 8.60 16.81
C ASP A 177 -1.31 9.72 17.85
N ASP A 178 -2.05 9.53 18.92
CA ASP A 178 -2.12 10.45 20.08
C ASP A 178 -0.98 10.28 21.08
N GLY A 179 0.06 9.52 20.71
CA GLY A 179 1.20 9.25 21.59
C GLY A 179 2.07 10.49 21.86
N SER A 180 2.87 10.43 22.93
CA SER A 180 3.84 11.47 23.23
C SER A 180 4.91 11.58 22.14
N PRO A 181 5.24 12.79 21.69
CA PRO A 181 6.28 12.98 20.70
C PRO A 181 7.65 12.58 21.25
N ARG A 182 8.50 12.05 20.38
CA ARG A 182 9.89 11.71 20.69
C ARG A 182 10.84 12.25 19.64
N GLN A 183 12.06 12.57 20.04
CA GLN A 183 13.08 13.01 19.11
C GLN A 183 13.84 11.82 18.52
N VAL A 184 14.19 11.96 17.25
CA VAL A 184 14.98 10.99 16.48
C VAL A 184 16.04 11.77 15.71
N THR A 185 17.29 11.28 15.78
CA THR A 185 18.39 11.83 14.99
C THR A 185 18.46 11.13 13.64
N LEU A 186 18.61 11.91 12.60
CA LEU A 186 18.87 11.46 11.24
C LEU A 186 20.34 11.75 10.92
N ASP A 187 21.07 10.76 10.44
CA ASP A 187 22.50 10.81 10.10
C ASP A 187 22.81 10.22 8.72
N GLY A 188 21.77 10.06 7.88
CA GLY A 188 21.87 9.44 6.56
C GLY A 188 21.56 7.95 6.56
N GLU A 189 21.57 7.30 7.72
CA GLU A 189 21.26 5.88 7.85
C GLU A 189 19.77 5.61 8.08
N PRO A 190 19.24 4.45 7.66
CA PRO A 190 17.85 4.09 7.91
C PRO A 190 17.52 4.02 9.40
N VAL A 191 16.43 4.67 9.81
CA VAL A 191 16.00 4.75 11.20
C VAL A 191 14.60 4.16 11.40
N TRP A 192 14.42 3.42 12.50
CA TRP A 192 13.11 2.90 12.89
C TRP A 192 12.26 3.98 13.56
N LEU A 193 11.17 4.36 12.90
CA LEU A 193 10.13 5.22 13.48
C LEU A 193 9.18 4.40 14.38
N VAL A 194 8.86 3.18 13.96
CA VAL A 194 8.11 2.21 14.76
C VAL A 194 8.77 0.85 14.58
N ARG A 195 9.20 0.23 15.67
CA ARG A 195 9.71 -1.14 15.63
C ARG A 195 8.56 -2.12 15.81
N ARG A 196 8.47 -3.10 14.96
CA ARG A 196 7.56 -4.22 15.16
C ARG A 196 7.78 -4.81 16.55
N GLY A 197 6.72 -4.89 17.35
CA GLY A 197 6.79 -5.52 18.67
C GLY A 197 7.15 -7.00 18.54
N SER A 198 8.00 -7.49 19.46
CA SER A 198 8.36 -8.93 19.54
C SER A 198 7.27 -9.79 20.19
N ALA A 199 6.10 -9.21 20.51
CA ALA A 199 5.01 -9.92 21.18
C ALA A 199 4.33 -10.88 20.19
N PHE A 200 4.69 -12.12 20.29
CA PHE A 200 4.04 -13.29 19.71
C PHE A 200 2.60 -13.41 20.23
N PRO A 201 1.66 -13.78 19.52
CA PRO A 201 1.11 -13.72 18.15
C PRO A 201 -0.23 -12.98 18.06
N VAL A 202 -0.44 -11.82 18.66
CA VAL A 202 -1.78 -11.22 18.79
C VAL A 202 -2.11 -10.17 17.73
N ALA A 203 -1.14 -9.66 17.02
CA ALA A 203 -1.34 -8.62 16.01
C ALA A 203 -1.53 -9.19 14.60
N TRP A 204 -2.54 -10.02 14.41
CA TRP A 204 -2.97 -10.45 13.06
C TRP A 204 -3.80 -9.37 12.35
N ARG A 205 -4.10 -8.28 13.03
CA ARG A 205 -4.79 -7.14 12.44
C ARG A 205 -3.78 -6.08 12.06
N SER A 206 -3.83 -5.68 10.81
CA SER A 206 -3.23 -4.45 10.36
C SER A 206 -3.99 -3.30 11.03
N GLU A 207 -3.29 -2.45 11.74
CA GLU A 207 -3.87 -1.25 12.35
C GLU A 207 -3.37 -0.03 11.57
N GLN A 208 -4.25 0.93 11.37
CA GLN A 208 -3.86 2.21 10.77
C GLN A 208 -3.31 3.12 11.85
N HIS A 209 -2.16 3.72 11.55
CA HIS A 209 -1.47 4.65 12.43
C HIS A 209 -1.23 5.97 11.72
N GLN A 210 -1.48 7.06 12.41
CA GLN A 210 -1.14 8.40 11.94
C GLN A 210 0.27 8.77 12.39
N VAL A 211 1.06 9.33 11.48
CA VAL A 211 2.44 9.74 11.73
C VAL A 211 2.59 11.22 11.41
N ALA A 212 3.24 11.94 12.30
CA ALA A 212 3.72 13.29 12.06
C ALA A 212 5.20 13.38 12.37
N LEU A 213 5.99 13.81 11.39
CA LEU A 213 7.41 14.13 11.52
C LEU A 213 7.57 15.64 11.44
N ARG A 214 8.31 16.23 12.37
CA ARG A 214 8.52 17.68 12.43
C ARG A 214 10.01 18.00 12.57
N VAL A 215 10.50 18.98 11.84
CA VAL A 215 11.87 19.47 11.98
C VAL A 215 12.05 20.18 13.31
N VAL A 216 13.03 19.74 14.10
CA VAL A 216 13.47 20.39 15.35
C VAL A 216 14.77 21.14 15.12
N GLN A 217 15.76 20.49 14.51
CA GLN A 217 17.08 21.06 14.23
C GLN A 217 17.71 20.39 12.99
N GLY A 218 18.45 21.15 12.20
CA GLY A 218 19.10 20.64 11.00
C GLY A 218 18.08 20.40 9.89
N ALA A 219 18.10 19.23 9.27
CA ALA A 219 17.24 18.91 8.16
C ALA A 219 16.41 17.63 8.40
N LEU A 220 15.20 17.62 7.85
CA LEU A 220 14.43 16.41 7.61
C LEU A 220 14.54 16.09 6.11
N SER A 221 14.99 14.90 5.80
CA SER A 221 14.95 14.37 4.45
C SER A 221 14.25 13.01 4.41
N VAL A 222 13.59 12.74 3.33
CA VAL A 222 12.84 11.50 3.08
C VAL A 222 13.20 11.00 1.69
N ASP A 223 13.83 9.85 1.61
CA ASP A 223 14.05 9.09 0.39
C ASP A 223 13.00 7.98 0.32
N GLN A 224 12.95 7.12 1.33
CA GLN A 224 12.03 5.99 1.36
C GLN A 224 11.39 5.82 2.74
N LEU A 225 10.14 5.39 2.73
CA LEU A 225 9.43 4.89 3.90
C LEU A 225 9.14 3.40 3.67
N LYS A 226 9.53 2.55 4.62
CA LYS A 226 9.24 1.12 4.55
C LYS A 226 8.28 0.71 5.66
N VAL A 227 7.12 0.24 5.25
CA VAL A 227 6.09 -0.33 6.14
C VAL A 227 6.26 -1.83 6.22
N GLN A 228 6.33 -2.37 7.43
CA GLN A 228 6.41 -3.81 7.64
C GLN A 228 5.01 -4.42 7.77
N PRO A 229 4.78 -5.61 7.17
CA PRO A 229 3.53 -6.34 7.35
C PRO A 229 3.34 -6.78 8.81
N PRO A 230 2.09 -6.99 9.25
CA PRO A 230 1.80 -7.46 10.60
C PRO A 230 2.36 -8.86 10.88
N TRP A 231 2.58 -9.66 9.85
CA TRP A 231 3.21 -10.97 9.96
C TRP A 231 4.40 -11.10 9.00
N ASP A 232 5.41 -11.85 9.41
CA ASP A 232 6.58 -12.19 8.59
C ASP A 232 6.46 -13.67 8.18
N PRO A 233 6.84 -14.07 6.95
CA PRO A 233 6.95 -15.47 6.56
C PRO A 233 7.74 -16.34 7.53
N MET A 234 8.74 -15.75 8.21
CA MET A 234 9.49 -16.41 9.28
C MET A 234 8.63 -16.79 10.48
N ASP A 235 7.63 -15.99 10.83
CA ASP A 235 6.68 -16.31 11.90
C ASP A 235 5.89 -17.58 11.58
N GLY A 236 5.48 -17.74 10.31
CA GLY A 236 4.83 -18.95 9.82
C GLY A 236 5.71 -20.20 9.90
N LEU A 237 7.00 -20.06 9.62
CA LEU A 237 7.97 -21.17 9.74
C LEU A 237 8.18 -21.57 11.20
N ILE A 238 8.28 -20.59 12.11
CA ILE A 238 8.45 -20.85 13.55
C ILE A 238 7.19 -21.55 14.10
N LEU A 239 6.00 -21.08 13.75
CA LEU A 239 4.73 -21.72 14.16
C LEU A 239 4.61 -23.14 13.60
N GLY A 240 4.98 -23.34 12.33
CA GLY A 240 5.02 -24.65 11.70
C GLY A 240 5.96 -25.61 12.41
N ALA A 241 7.18 -25.17 12.75
CA ALA A 241 8.16 -25.94 13.49
C ALA A 241 7.67 -26.31 14.90
N LEU A 242 7.09 -25.35 15.64
CA LEU A 242 6.48 -25.60 16.96
C LEU A 242 5.32 -26.56 16.86
N GLY A 243 4.45 -26.45 15.87
CA GLY A 243 3.36 -27.39 15.60
C GLY A 243 3.86 -28.82 15.37
N LEU A 244 4.92 -28.98 14.57
CA LEU A 244 5.56 -30.28 14.34
C LEU A 244 6.14 -30.89 15.63
N VAL A 245 6.80 -30.08 16.47
CA VAL A 245 7.33 -30.53 17.77
C VAL A 245 6.22 -31.00 18.69
N LEU A 246 5.12 -30.25 18.77
CA LEU A 246 3.96 -30.63 19.58
C LEU A 246 3.29 -31.94 19.10
N VAL A 247 3.14 -32.09 17.78
CA VAL A 247 2.60 -33.33 17.18
C VAL A 247 3.53 -34.51 17.45
N ALA A 248 4.84 -34.35 17.26
CA ALA A 248 5.84 -35.39 17.55
C ALA A 248 5.81 -35.77 19.05
N GLY A 249 5.77 -34.75 19.95
CA GLY A 249 5.66 -34.96 21.39
C GLY A 249 4.39 -35.74 21.78
N TRP A 250 3.25 -35.39 21.18
CA TRP A 250 1.99 -36.11 21.39
C TRP A 250 2.06 -37.56 20.94
N PHE A 251 2.69 -37.86 19.80
CA PHE A 251 2.88 -39.23 19.33
C PHE A 251 3.78 -40.03 20.27
N VAL A 252 4.85 -39.45 20.80
CA VAL A 252 5.75 -40.10 21.77
C VAL A 252 5.01 -40.43 23.06
N LEU A 253 4.25 -39.47 23.61
CA LEU A 253 3.46 -39.67 24.82
C LEU A 253 2.38 -40.76 24.64
N ARG A 254 1.69 -40.73 23.50
CA ARG A 254 0.66 -41.74 23.18
C ARG A 254 1.27 -43.13 23.02
N ARG A 255 2.48 -43.27 22.47
CA ARG A 255 3.19 -44.55 22.39
C ARG A 255 3.64 -45.05 23.76
N ARG A 256 4.09 -44.19 24.67
CA ARG A 256 4.48 -44.53 26.03
C ARG A 256 3.27 -44.99 26.84
N GLY A 257 2.13 -44.30 26.78
CA GLY A 257 0.91 -44.69 27.46
C GLY A 257 0.34 -46.06 27.03
N ARG A 258 0.53 -46.44 25.75
CA ARG A 258 0.14 -47.77 25.26
C ARG A 258 1.06 -48.90 25.73
N ARG A 259 2.34 -48.60 26.03
CA ARG A 259 3.27 -49.58 26.58
C ARG A 259 3.05 -49.87 28.05
N THR A 260 2.71 -48.84 28.84
CA THR A 260 2.40 -49.03 30.26
C THR A 260 1.08 -49.82 30.48
N ALA A 261 0.08 -49.60 29.62
CA ALA A 261 -1.18 -50.34 29.66
C ALA A 261 -1.05 -51.83 29.28
N ARG A 262 0.01 -52.25 28.59
CA ARG A 262 0.28 -53.66 28.25
C ARG A 262 1.11 -54.42 29.30
N LEU A 263 1.68 -53.70 30.28
CA LEU A 263 2.49 -54.29 31.34
C LEU A 263 1.68 -54.47 32.67
N SER A 264 0.45 -53.96 32.73
CA SER A 264 -0.42 -54.02 33.87
C SER A 264 -1.65 -54.97 33.68
N GLY A 265 -1.69 -55.72 32.61
CA GLY A 265 -2.67 -56.82 32.37
C GLY A 265 -1.95 -58.15 32.15
#